data_44c27433dff1f271fb7823d9715126f1
#
_entry.id   44c27433dff1f271fb7823d9715126f1
#
_cell.length_a   1.000
_cell.length_b   1.000
_cell.length_c   1.000
_cell.angle_alpha   90.00
_cell.angle_beta   90.00
_cell.angle_gamma   90.00
#
_symmetry.space_group_name_H-M   'P 1'
#
loop_
_entity.id
_entity.type
_entity.pdbx_description
1 polymer ?
#
loop_
_entity_poly.entity_id
_entity_poly.type
_entity_poly.pdbx_seq_one_letter_code
_entity_poly.pdbx_strand_id
1 'polypeptide(L)'
;DVKDIYMIRSKLEGLCAFLATTQITDEQMEELEENIYLSKFHAKKGHSEQNAELDNRFHETLYDACHSKMLKHQLQDFHDYVLRVRKKTLSQTQRSAESIKEHEMIFEAIKNKQPQEAEKLANQHIINAYKNMVRSGLYEAYGQEPPKEEDFLYNTENGGDSYGQD
;
A
#
# COMPACT_ATOMS: atom_id res chain seq x y z
N ASP A 1 12.34 -3.30 -13.95
CA ASP A 1 11.19 -2.61 -14.51
C ASP A 1 10.26 -2.14 -13.38
N VAL A 2 9.91 -0.84 -13.37
CA VAL A 2 9.08 -0.23 -12.32
C VAL A 2 7.70 -0.90 -12.27
N LYS A 3 7.12 -1.24 -13.41
CA LYS A 3 5.85 -1.97 -13.50
C LYS A 3 5.91 -3.30 -12.75
N ASP A 4 6.93 -4.10 -13.01
CA ASP A 4 7.09 -5.41 -12.38
C ASP A 4 7.24 -5.29 -10.86
N ILE A 5 7.98 -4.28 -10.40
CA ILE A 5 8.13 -4.00 -8.96
C ILE A 5 6.77 -3.71 -8.32
N TYR A 6 5.95 -2.83 -8.91
CA TYR A 6 4.62 -2.54 -8.37
C TYR A 6 3.69 -3.75 -8.44
N MET A 7 3.76 -4.56 -9.51
CA MET A 7 2.97 -5.78 -9.65
C MET A 7 3.31 -6.80 -8.57
N ILE A 8 4.59 -7.11 -8.38
CA ILE A 8 5.04 -8.04 -7.33
C ILE A 8 4.71 -7.47 -5.96
N ARG A 9 5.04 -6.19 -5.72
CA ARG A 9 4.77 -5.52 -4.46
C ARG A 9 3.28 -5.55 -4.10
N SER A 10 2.38 -5.33 -5.04
CA SER A 10 0.94 -5.36 -4.77
C SER A 10 0.49 -6.70 -4.18
N LYS A 11 1.01 -7.81 -4.68
CA LYS A 11 0.72 -9.16 -4.17
C LYS A 11 1.32 -9.39 -2.79
N LEU A 12 2.57 -8.98 -2.58
CA LEU A 12 3.24 -9.13 -1.29
C LEU A 12 2.65 -8.24 -0.20
N GLU A 13 2.24 -7.01 -0.51
CA GLU A 13 1.52 -6.12 0.42
C GLU A 13 0.16 -6.72 0.82
N GLY A 14 -0.55 -7.30 -0.15
CA GLY A 14 -1.79 -8.02 0.15
C GLY A 14 -1.56 -9.19 1.11
N LEU A 15 -0.59 -10.05 0.82
CA LEU A 15 -0.22 -11.15 1.71
C LEU A 15 0.19 -10.66 3.10
N CYS A 16 0.94 -9.56 3.16
CA CYS A 16 1.37 -8.94 4.41
C CYS A 16 0.15 -8.50 5.25
N ALA A 17 -0.81 -7.81 4.65
CA ALA A 17 -2.04 -7.37 5.33
C ALA A 17 -2.90 -8.55 5.79
N PHE A 18 -2.99 -9.61 4.98
CA PHE A 18 -3.65 -10.87 5.36
C PHE A 18 -3.04 -11.45 6.64
N LEU A 19 -1.72 -11.63 6.66
CA LEU A 19 -1.01 -12.18 7.82
C LEU A 19 -1.10 -11.26 9.04
N ALA A 20 -0.97 -9.95 8.84
CA ALA A 20 -1.09 -8.97 9.91
C ALA A 20 -2.45 -9.05 10.62
N THR A 21 -3.52 -9.36 9.91
CA THR A 21 -4.87 -9.45 10.49
C THR A 21 -4.96 -10.43 11.65
N THR A 22 -4.16 -11.51 11.63
CA THR A 22 -4.15 -12.54 12.68
C THR A 22 -3.00 -12.39 13.67
N GLN A 23 -1.97 -11.63 13.34
CA GLN A 23 -0.70 -11.60 14.10
C GLN A 23 -0.37 -10.24 14.72
N ILE A 24 -1.09 -9.18 14.35
CA ILE A 24 -0.85 -7.82 14.84
C ILE A 24 -1.03 -7.75 16.36
N THR A 25 -0.13 -7.03 17.04
CA THR A 25 -0.23 -6.75 18.48
C THR A 25 -1.14 -5.54 18.75
N ASP A 26 -1.59 -5.41 20.00
CA ASP A 26 -2.39 -4.25 20.42
C ASP A 26 -1.60 -2.94 20.25
N GLU A 27 -0.30 -2.94 20.56
CA GLU A 27 0.56 -1.77 20.36
C GLU A 27 0.67 -1.37 18.88
N GLN A 28 0.82 -2.35 17.99
CA GLN A 28 0.86 -2.09 16.54
C GLN A 28 -0.49 -1.58 16.01
N MET A 29 -1.60 -2.07 16.56
CA MET A 29 -2.93 -1.54 16.24
C MET A 29 -3.07 -0.08 16.65
N GLU A 30 -2.61 0.28 17.87
CA GLU A 30 -2.59 1.67 18.35
C GLU A 30 -1.70 2.55 17.47
N GLU A 31 -0.54 2.07 17.05
CA GLU A 31 0.36 2.79 16.12
C GLU A 31 -0.30 3.07 14.77
N LEU A 32 -1.02 2.10 14.20
CA LEU A 32 -1.75 2.30 12.94
C LEU A 32 -2.89 3.33 13.10
N GLU A 33 -3.64 3.27 14.20
CA GLU A 33 -4.74 4.20 14.49
C GLU A 33 -4.22 5.63 14.67
N GLU A 34 -3.17 5.81 15.45
CA GLU A 34 -2.49 7.10 15.61
C GLU A 34 -1.96 7.64 14.29
N ASN A 35 -1.33 6.78 13.50
CA ASN A 35 -0.81 7.14 12.17
C ASN A 35 -1.90 7.73 11.27
N ILE A 36 -3.05 7.08 11.20
CA ILE A 36 -4.19 7.54 10.39
C ILE A 36 -4.72 8.87 10.91
N TYR A 37 -4.84 9.02 12.22
CA TYR A 37 -5.28 10.28 12.85
C TYR A 37 -4.35 11.44 12.49
N LEU A 38 -3.04 11.26 12.67
CA LEU A 38 -2.01 12.26 12.35
C LEU A 38 -1.98 12.57 10.84
N SER A 39 -2.13 11.56 9.99
CA SER A 39 -2.16 11.74 8.53
C SER A 39 -3.34 12.62 8.10
N LYS A 40 -4.52 12.41 8.67
CA LYS A 40 -5.70 13.27 8.44
C LYS A 40 -5.47 14.70 8.92
N PHE A 41 -4.85 14.86 10.09
CA PHE A 41 -4.53 16.17 10.64
C PHE A 41 -3.56 16.93 9.74
N HIS A 42 -2.45 16.32 9.36
CA HIS A 42 -1.43 16.95 8.51
C HIS A 42 -1.93 17.20 7.08
N ALA A 43 -2.80 16.36 6.55
CA ALA A 43 -3.44 16.59 5.24
C ALA A 43 -4.28 17.88 5.24
N LYS A 44 -5.06 18.11 6.30
CA LYS A 44 -5.87 19.35 6.46
C LYS A 44 -5.01 20.61 6.57
N LYS A 45 -3.78 20.48 7.06
CA LYS A 45 -2.82 21.58 7.21
C LYS A 45 -1.91 21.77 5.97
N GLY A 46 -1.97 20.89 4.99
CA GLY A 46 -1.10 20.92 3.82
C GLY A 46 0.36 20.55 4.11
N HIS A 47 0.62 19.79 5.18
CA HIS A 47 1.94 19.37 5.61
C HIS A 47 2.38 18.12 4.82
N SER A 48 2.85 18.29 3.59
CA SER A 48 3.17 17.20 2.67
C SER A 48 4.34 16.32 3.11
N GLU A 49 5.38 16.90 3.73
CA GLU A 49 6.52 16.13 4.26
C GLU A 49 6.10 15.19 5.38
N GLN A 50 5.34 15.69 6.35
CA GLN A 50 4.83 14.88 7.46
C GLN A 50 3.93 13.75 6.95
N ASN A 51 3.10 14.02 5.95
CA ASN A 51 2.27 12.99 5.34
C ASN A 51 3.09 11.91 4.61
N ALA A 52 4.18 12.28 3.93
CA ALA A 52 5.07 11.31 3.31
C ALA A 52 5.76 10.42 4.35
N GLU A 53 6.18 10.97 5.49
CA GLU A 53 6.77 10.20 6.59
C GLU A 53 5.76 9.26 7.23
N LEU A 54 4.52 9.74 7.47
CA LEU A 54 3.44 8.92 8.02
C LEU A 54 3.00 7.79 7.06
N ASP A 55 2.99 8.05 5.76
CA ASP A 55 2.72 7.03 4.75
C ASP A 55 3.78 5.90 4.80
N ASN A 56 5.05 6.26 4.92
CA ASN A 56 6.13 5.28 5.09
C ASN A 56 5.95 4.47 6.38
N ARG A 57 5.70 5.14 7.52
CA ARG A 57 5.54 4.50 8.82
C ARG A 57 4.33 3.55 8.84
N PHE A 58 3.25 3.88 8.16
CA PHE A 58 2.10 2.98 8.03
C PHE A 58 2.51 1.63 7.44
N HIS A 59 3.24 1.66 6.32
CA HIS A 59 3.72 0.45 5.67
C HIS A 59 4.73 -0.33 6.54
N GLU A 60 5.66 0.36 7.19
CA GLU A 60 6.64 -0.27 8.09
C GLU A 60 5.95 -1.00 9.25
N THR A 61 4.96 -0.37 9.90
CA THR A 61 4.19 -1.00 10.97
C THR A 61 3.44 -2.24 10.46
N LEU A 62 2.88 -2.15 9.25
CA LEU A 62 2.20 -3.28 8.62
C LEU A 62 3.16 -4.44 8.32
N TYR A 63 4.38 -4.14 7.84
CA TYR A 63 5.42 -5.14 7.59
C TYR A 63 5.88 -5.83 8.88
N ASP A 64 5.98 -5.10 9.97
CA ASP A 64 6.28 -5.68 11.28
C ASP A 64 5.14 -6.56 11.79
N ALA A 65 3.90 -6.14 11.57
CA ALA A 65 2.71 -6.85 12.02
C ALA A 65 2.48 -8.20 11.32
N CYS A 66 3.03 -8.43 10.13
CA CYS A 66 2.89 -9.72 9.45
C CYS A 66 3.77 -10.84 10.04
N HIS A 67 4.71 -10.51 10.91
CA HIS A 67 5.64 -11.43 11.60
C HIS A 67 6.44 -12.37 10.67
N SER A 68 6.55 -12.05 9.37
CA SER A 68 7.37 -12.76 8.39
C SER A 68 8.61 -11.96 8.06
N LYS A 69 9.77 -12.39 8.59
CA LYS A 69 11.06 -11.72 8.34
C LYS A 69 11.40 -11.65 6.84
N MET A 70 11.11 -12.71 6.10
CA MET A 70 11.37 -12.77 4.66
C MET A 70 10.50 -11.78 3.90
N LEU A 71 9.19 -11.75 4.18
CA LEU A 71 8.24 -10.87 3.54
C LEU A 71 8.54 -9.39 3.87
N LYS A 72 8.82 -9.09 5.14
CA LYS A 72 9.25 -7.76 5.57
C LYS A 72 10.48 -7.30 4.80
N HIS A 73 11.52 -8.14 4.69
CA HIS A 73 12.76 -7.78 3.99
C HIS A 73 12.52 -7.47 2.52
N GLN A 74 11.78 -8.33 1.81
CA GLN A 74 11.46 -8.10 0.40
C GLN A 74 10.62 -6.84 0.18
N LEU A 75 9.64 -6.58 1.06
CA LEU A 75 8.81 -5.39 0.98
C LEU A 75 9.60 -4.11 1.27
N GLN A 76 10.53 -4.14 2.20
CA GLN A 76 11.43 -3.01 2.47
C GLN A 76 12.30 -2.68 1.27
N ASP A 77 12.91 -3.69 0.63
CA ASP A 77 13.73 -3.48 -0.57
C ASP A 77 12.93 -2.82 -1.70
N PHE A 78 11.69 -3.27 -1.94
CA PHE A 78 10.80 -2.63 -2.92
C PHE A 78 10.36 -1.23 -2.49
N HIS A 79 10.07 -1.05 -1.20
CA HIS A 79 9.68 0.23 -0.64
C HIS A 79 10.76 1.29 -0.85
N ASP A 80 12.00 0.98 -0.52
CA ASP A 80 13.16 1.87 -0.69
C ASP A 80 13.36 2.26 -2.16
N TYR A 81 13.17 1.31 -3.07
CA TYR A 81 13.26 1.57 -4.50
C TYR A 81 12.20 2.58 -4.97
N VAL A 82 10.94 2.41 -4.56
CA VAL A 82 9.84 3.28 -4.99
C VAL A 82 9.66 4.54 -4.14
N LEU A 83 10.38 4.66 -3.02
CA LEU A 83 10.25 5.76 -2.07
C LEU A 83 10.44 7.13 -2.74
N ARG A 84 11.42 7.26 -3.61
CA ARG A 84 11.68 8.49 -4.38
C ARG A 84 10.52 8.86 -5.29
N VAL A 85 9.88 7.86 -5.90
CA VAL A 85 8.69 8.04 -6.75
C VAL A 85 7.52 8.48 -5.88
N ARG A 86 7.28 7.81 -4.76
CA ARG A 86 6.18 8.10 -3.83
C ARG A 86 6.27 9.53 -3.26
N LYS A 87 7.45 9.99 -2.86
CA LYS A 87 7.63 11.37 -2.38
C LYS A 87 7.16 12.39 -3.40
N LYS A 88 7.44 12.17 -4.68
CA LYS A 88 7.00 13.06 -5.76
C LYS A 88 5.49 12.99 -6.01
N THR A 89 4.86 11.82 -5.87
CA THR A 89 3.41 11.64 -6.09
C THR A 89 2.58 12.10 -4.91
N LEU A 90 3.03 11.87 -3.68
CA LEU A 90 2.34 12.29 -2.46
C LEU A 90 2.38 13.79 -2.21
N SER A 91 3.23 14.53 -2.91
CA SER A 91 3.17 16.00 -2.92
C SER A 91 1.89 16.54 -3.56
N GLN A 92 1.16 15.70 -4.29
CA GLN A 92 -0.16 16.06 -4.83
C GLN A 92 -1.23 15.86 -3.74
N THR A 93 -1.86 16.92 -3.32
CA THR A 93 -2.85 16.93 -2.22
C THR A 93 -3.98 15.90 -2.42
N GLN A 94 -4.46 15.74 -3.64
CA GLN A 94 -5.52 14.79 -3.96
C GLN A 94 -5.06 13.34 -3.70
N ARG A 95 -3.88 12.95 -4.18
CA ARG A 95 -3.38 11.58 -3.98
C ARG A 95 -3.11 11.28 -2.50
N SER A 96 -2.61 12.26 -1.75
CA SER A 96 -2.41 12.11 -0.31
C SER A 96 -3.74 11.80 0.42
N ALA A 97 -4.82 12.52 0.10
CA ALA A 97 -6.14 12.26 0.68
C ALA A 97 -6.70 10.88 0.33
N GLU A 98 -6.54 10.44 -0.92
CA GLU A 98 -6.94 9.10 -1.38
C GLU A 98 -6.13 8.00 -0.67
N SER A 99 -4.81 8.16 -0.55
CA SER A 99 -3.93 7.22 0.16
C SER A 99 -4.34 7.05 1.62
N ILE A 100 -4.65 8.13 2.33
CA ILE A 100 -5.09 8.08 3.72
C ILE A 100 -6.41 7.31 3.87
N LYS A 101 -7.37 7.50 2.95
CA LYS A 101 -8.62 6.72 2.94
C LYS A 101 -8.36 5.23 2.71
N GLU A 102 -7.47 4.90 1.78
CA GLU A 102 -7.08 3.52 1.50
C GLU A 102 -6.42 2.87 2.72
N HIS A 103 -5.52 3.58 3.42
CA HIS A 103 -4.90 3.13 4.66
C HIS A 103 -5.95 2.90 5.77
N GLU A 104 -6.92 3.81 5.92
CA GLU A 104 -8.01 3.66 6.88
C GLU A 104 -8.84 2.41 6.60
N MET A 105 -9.17 2.13 5.32
CA MET A 105 -9.91 0.93 4.94
C MET A 105 -9.13 -0.35 5.25
N ILE A 106 -7.81 -0.37 5.00
CA ILE A 106 -6.94 -1.51 5.36
C ILE A 106 -6.94 -1.70 6.88
N PHE A 107 -6.74 -0.63 7.64
CA PHE A 107 -6.77 -0.66 9.11
C PHE A 107 -8.09 -1.23 9.64
N GLU A 108 -9.23 -0.75 9.14
CA GLU A 108 -10.55 -1.23 9.57
C GLU A 108 -10.75 -2.73 9.25
N ALA A 109 -10.29 -3.20 8.09
CA ALA A 109 -10.34 -4.62 7.75
C ALA A 109 -9.49 -5.48 8.72
N ILE A 110 -8.29 -5.00 9.09
CA ILE A 110 -7.43 -5.66 10.07
C ILE A 110 -8.08 -5.66 11.46
N LYS A 111 -8.61 -4.53 11.90
CA LYS A 111 -9.31 -4.35 13.19
C LYS A 111 -10.52 -5.27 13.31
N ASN A 112 -11.27 -5.42 12.24
CA ASN A 112 -12.46 -6.28 12.17
C ASN A 112 -12.14 -7.76 11.89
N LYS A 113 -10.86 -8.14 11.88
CA LYS A 113 -10.41 -9.52 11.63
C LYS A 113 -10.92 -10.11 10.30
N GLN A 114 -10.79 -9.31 9.24
CA GLN A 114 -11.18 -9.65 7.87
C GLN A 114 -9.95 -9.80 6.96
N PRO A 115 -9.22 -10.94 7.03
CA PRO A 115 -7.93 -11.08 6.35
C PRO A 115 -8.03 -11.00 4.83
N GLN A 116 -9.05 -11.59 4.21
CA GLN A 116 -9.23 -11.55 2.75
C GLN A 116 -9.55 -10.11 2.27
N GLU A 117 -10.33 -9.36 3.04
CA GLU A 117 -10.63 -7.97 2.71
C GLU A 117 -9.37 -7.08 2.89
N ALA A 118 -8.60 -7.29 3.96
CA ALA A 118 -7.33 -6.60 4.17
C ALA A 118 -6.35 -6.86 3.01
N GLU A 119 -6.24 -8.11 2.56
CA GLU A 119 -5.43 -8.51 1.41
C GLU A 119 -5.83 -7.76 0.13
N LYS A 120 -7.12 -7.79 -0.20
CA LYS A 120 -7.68 -7.13 -1.37
C LYS A 120 -7.43 -5.62 -1.35
N LEU A 121 -7.69 -4.97 -0.22
CA LEU A 121 -7.53 -3.53 -0.05
C LEU A 121 -6.06 -3.11 -0.14
N ALA A 122 -5.14 -3.85 0.48
CA ALA A 122 -3.70 -3.56 0.41
C ALA A 122 -3.15 -3.78 -1.01
N ASN A 123 -3.57 -4.84 -1.70
CA ASN A 123 -3.24 -5.06 -3.10
C ASN A 123 -3.72 -3.88 -3.97
N GLN A 124 -4.99 -3.48 -3.82
CA GLN A 124 -5.57 -2.39 -4.59
C GLN A 124 -4.90 -1.03 -4.31
N HIS A 125 -4.50 -0.78 -3.05
CA HIS A 125 -3.78 0.43 -2.68
C HIS A 125 -2.48 0.60 -3.49
N ILE A 126 -1.70 -0.46 -3.63
CA ILE A 126 -0.45 -0.42 -4.41
C ILE A 126 -0.72 -0.26 -5.92
N ILE A 127 -1.77 -0.89 -6.43
CA ILE A 127 -2.20 -0.69 -7.83
C ILE A 127 -2.62 0.76 -8.06
N ASN A 128 -3.36 1.38 -7.14
CA ASN A 128 -3.76 2.77 -7.22
C ASN A 128 -2.55 3.72 -7.16
N ALA A 129 -1.56 3.42 -6.32
CA ALA A 129 -0.30 4.17 -6.26
C ALA A 129 0.44 4.12 -7.60
N TYR A 130 0.48 2.96 -8.25
CA TYR A 130 1.06 2.80 -9.57
C TYR A 130 0.30 3.60 -10.63
N LYS A 131 -1.04 3.48 -10.67
CA LYS A 131 -1.88 4.25 -11.60
C LYS A 131 -1.66 5.76 -11.45
N ASN A 132 -1.56 6.24 -10.21
CA ASN A 132 -1.29 7.65 -9.94
C ASN A 132 0.11 8.07 -10.43
N MET A 133 1.13 7.25 -10.23
CA MET A 133 2.48 7.50 -10.74
C MET A 133 2.48 7.65 -12.26
N VAL A 134 1.78 6.76 -12.98
CA VAL A 134 1.65 6.82 -14.44
C VAL A 134 0.96 8.12 -14.88
N ARG A 135 -0.17 8.47 -14.27
CA ARG A 135 -0.91 9.70 -14.58
C ARG A 135 -0.13 10.98 -14.31
N SER A 136 0.79 10.97 -13.34
CA SER A 136 1.63 12.13 -13.02
C SER A 136 2.78 12.36 -13.99
N GLY A 137 2.94 11.52 -15.02
CA GLY A 137 4.05 11.62 -15.99
C GLY A 137 5.42 11.20 -15.41
N LEU A 138 5.49 10.75 -14.17
CA LEU A 138 6.75 10.31 -13.55
C LEU A 138 7.29 9.03 -14.21
N TYR A 139 6.44 8.30 -14.91
CA TYR A 139 6.82 7.09 -15.62
C TYR A 139 7.78 7.38 -16.77
N GLU A 140 7.54 8.46 -17.52
CA GLU A 140 8.39 8.90 -18.63
C GLU A 140 9.81 9.27 -18.17
N ALA A 141 9.94 9.75 -16.92
CA ALA A 141 11.22 10.08 -16.32
C ALA A 141 12.14 8.85 -16.12
N TYR A 142 11.58 7.64 -16.19
CA TYR A 142 12.33 6.37 -16.13
C TYR A 142 12.57 5.73 -17.50
N GLY A 143 12.22 6.43 -18.61
CA GLY A 143 12.47 5.98 -19.98
C GLY A 143 11.65 4.76 -20.42
N GLN A 144 10.49 4.54 -19.81
CA GLN A 144 9.60 3.41 -20.09
C GLN A 144 8.27 3.90 -20.66
N GLU A 145 7.64 3.09 -21.52
CA GLU A 145 6.30 3.40 -22.03
C GLU A 145 5.25 3.20 -20.91
N PRO A 146 4.24 4.09 -20.84
CA PRO A 146 3.16 3.92 -19.88
C PRO A 146 2.42 2.61 -20.14
N PRO A 147 2.01 1.88 -19.08
CA PRO A 147 1.26 0.65 -19.24
C PRO A 147 -0.11 0.93 -19.86
N LYS A 148 -0.59 -0.01 -20.65
CA LYS A 148 -1.93 0.04 -21.22
C LYS A 148 -2.99 -0.31 -20.17
N GLU A 149 -4.22 0.14 -20.37
CA GLU A 149 -5.33 -0.09 -19.44
C GLU A 149 -5.58 -1.60 -19.19
N GLU A 150 -5.40 -2.42 -20.21
CA GLU A 150 -5.47 -3.90 -20.15
C GLU A 150 -4.46 -4.54 -19.20
N ASP A 151 -3.31 -3.92 -18.95
CA ASP A 151 -2.33 -4.40 -17.98
C ASP A 151 -2.83 -4.39 -16.52
N PHE A 152 -3.89 -3.63 -16.24
CA PHE A 152 -4.52 -3.54 -14.93
C PHE A 152 -5.68 -4.53 -14.75
N LEU A 153 -6.25 -5.06 -15.85
CA LEU A 153 -7.40 -5.95 -15.81
C LEU A 153 -7.05 -7.35 -15.32
N TYR A 154 -5.79 -7.76 -15.44
CA TYR A 154 -5.31 -9.10 -15.02
C TYR A 154 -5.48 -9.39 -13.53
N ASN A 155 -5.71 -8.39 -12.70
CA ASN A 155 -5.79 -8.52 -11.25
C ASN A 155 -7.21 -8.55 -10.67
N THR A 156 -8.25 -8.35 -11.46
CA THR A 156 -9.64 -8.26 -10.96
C THR A 156 -10.44 -9.55 -11.14
N GLU A 157 -10.05 -10.45 -12.06
CA GLU A 157 -10.82 -11.65 -12.38
C GLU A 157 -10.28 -12.96 -11.76
N ASN A 158 -9.03 -12.99 -11.27
CA ASN A 158 -8.42 -14.20 -10.69
C ASN A 158 -8.34 -14.23 -9.16
N GLY A 159 -9.07 -13.37 -8.47
CA GLY A 159 -9.19 -13.36 -7.01
C GLY A 159 -10.37 -14.14 -6.45
N GLY A 160 -11.10 -14.86 -7.29
CA GLY A 160 -12.20 -15.73 -6.88
C GLY A 160 -11.89 -17.20 -7.19
N ASP A 161 -11.95 -18.02 -6.16
CA ASP A 161 -12.03 -19.47 -6.19
C ASP A 161 -10.79 -20.28 -6.57
N SER A 162 -9.92 -20.55 -5.61
CA SER A 162 -9.30 -21.88 -5.46
C SER A 162 -8.54 -22.09 -4.14
N TYR A 163 -9.19 -21.92 -3.01
CA TYR A 163 -8.83 -22.63 -1.78
C TYR A 163 -10.06 -23.37 -1.30
N GLY A 164 -10.50 -24.33 -2.11
CA GLY A 164 -11.54 -25.27 -1.79
C GLY A 164 -10.94 -26.66 -1.65
N GLN A 165 -11.10 -27.22 -0.49
CA GLN A 165 -11.27 -28.66 -0.21
C GLN A 165 -10.21 -29.61 -0.80
N ASP A 166 -9.21 -29.96 0.06
CA ASP A 166 -8.91 -31.37 0.39
C ASP A 166 -8.23 -31.44 1.76
#